data_7716b946c4a2e5b92fcc61bd21a64aac
#
_entry.id   7716b946c4a2e5b92fcc61bd21a64aac
#
_cell.length_a   1.000
_cell.length_b   1.000
_cell.length_c   1.000
_cell.angle_alpha   90.00
_cell.angle_beta   90.00
_cell.angle_gamma   90.00
#
_symmetry.space_group_name_H-M   'P 1'
#
loop_
_entity.id
_entity.type
_entity.pdbx_description
1 polymer ?
#
loop_
_entity_poly.entity_id
_entity_poly.type
_entity_poly.pdbx_seq_one_letter_code
_entity_poly.pdbx_strand_id
1 'polypeptide(L)'
;MKSIYLKLVLSFIITIVLSVIITITITTLLSKDRLGDKLEPDMFRMGEEFIQLYGANGSDEAARFLSNTSFIHFSFIIVDSEYNRRVLGDRGPTLPIDKSVVDNVLQGDRFSTVESEPSNKPKPNIVGIPFIENNQKYALFVQSHPQRQISVIQDVQLIQLISVLFIGIILFAYVSTILIKPIQRLSGAMKKVGKGDYSVQVEHASSDEIGLLTKNFNQMAKELNKIETMRQEFIASVSHEIQSPLTSIKGFSKALKDNIVSEDKKQQYLTIIEKESTRLSQLSSNLLKLASLDAEHHPFHHKTYDLDEQIRHVILALEPQWTEKELEIELDLERVRIEGDEELLEQVWLNLLSNSIKYTHQSGTIEVSMSSMKEGVTVSVKDTGIGIDEEDQKYIFESFYTVDKSRSLKSNGLGLAISKKIVNLHEGSISVESRINKGSTFTVFLPDKKSQST
;
A
#
# COMPACT_ATOMS: atom_id res chain seq x y z
N MET A 1 8.18 -2.10 -20.62
CA MET A 1 6.84 -1.92 -19.99
C MET A 1 6.43 -0.48 -20.20
N LYS A 2 5.41 -0.22 -21.02
CA LYS A 2 4.87 1.15 -21.14
C LYS A 2 4.28 1.51 -19.77
N SER A 3 4.83 2.55 -19.17
CA SER A 3 4.50 3.03 -17.82
C SER A 3 2.98 3.12 -17.63
N ILE A 4 2.44 2.64 -16.52
CA ILE A 4 1.03 2.86 -16.10
C ILE A 4 0.70 4.34 -16.21
N TYR A 5 1.67 5.20 -15.89
CA TYR A 5 1.61 6.65 -16.12
C TYR A 5 1.23 7.01 -17.55
N LEU A 6 1.92 6.48 -18.56
CA LEU A 6 1.63 6.80 -19.97
C LEU A 6 0.24 6.33 -20.39
N LYS A 7 -0.22 5.15 -19.90
CA LYS A 7 -1.58 4.65 -20.16
C LYS A 7 -2.64 5.53 -19.52
N LEU A 8 -2.43 5.99 -18.27
CA LEU A 8 -3.33 6.91 -17.57
C LEU A 8 -3.36 8.29 -18.25
N VAL A 9 -2.20 8.83 -18.62
CA VAL A 9 -2.12 10.09 -19.39
C VAL A 9 -2.88 9.97 -20.70
N LEU A 10 -2.63 8.91 -21.45
CA LEU A 10 -3.28 8.68 -22.75
C LEU A 10 -4.79 8.50 -22.62
N SER A 11 -5.23 7.71 -21.64
CA SER A 11 -6.66 7.52 -21.33
C SER A 11 -7.34 8.84 -20.95
N PHE A 12 -6.69 9.66 -20.13
CA PHE A 12 -7.22 10.96 -19.71
C PHE A 12 -7.31 11.96 -20.89
N ILE A 13 -6.28 12.02 -21.74
CA ILE A 13 -6.30 12.86 -22.94
C ILE A 13 -7.42 12.40 -23.88
N ILE A 14 -7.56 11.09 -24.11
CA ILE A 14 -8.63 10.54 -24.94
C ILE A 14 -10.01 10.91 -24.38
N THR A 15 -10.21 10.79 -23.07
CA THR A 15 -11.48 11.14 -22.41
C THR A 15 -11.80 12.62 -22.56
N ILE A 16 -10.82 13.52 -22.39
CA ILE A 16 -11.01 14.96 -22.60
C ILE A 16 -11.39 15.25 -24.06
N VAL A 17 -10.63 14.71 -25.02
CA VAL A 17 -10.89 14.94 -26.45
C VAL A 17 -12.29 14.42 -26.83
N LEU A 18 -12.67 13.23 -26.36
CA LEU A 18 -13.98 12.66 -26.61
C LEU A 18 -15.10 13.50 -25.98
N SER A 19 -14.93 13.98 -24.76
CA SER A 19 -15.87 14.88 -24.07
C SER A 19 -16.06 16.18 -24.83
N VAL A 20 -14.99 16.77 -25.34
CA VAL A 20 -15.03 17.99 -26.15
C VAL A 20 -15.80 17.76 -27.46
N ILE A 21 -15.51 16.68 -28.19
CA ILE A 21 -16.20 16.32 -29.43
C ILE A 21 -17.71 16.12 -29.18
N ILE A 22 -18.05 15.38 -28.12
CA ILE A 22 -19.45 15.16 -27.75
C ILE A 22 -20.14 16.49 -27.42
N THR A 23 -19.50 17.36 -26.63
CA THR A 23 -20.06 18.65 -26.25
C THR A 23 -20.30 19.55 -27.46
N ILE A 24 -19.34 19.65 -28.38
CA ILE A 24 -19.47 20.43 -29.62
C ILE A 24 -20.64 19.85 -30.48
N THR A 25 -20.71 18.53 -30.64
CA THR A 25 -21.74 17.87 -31.43
C THR A 25 -23.13 18.14 -30.84
N ILE A 26 -23.32 17.95 -29.56
CA ILE A 26 -24.58 18.19 -28.85
C ILE A 26 -24.97 19.66 -28.94
N THR A 27 -24.02 20.59 -28.69
CA THR A 27 -24.29 22.04 -28.75
C THR A 27 -24.70 22.44 -30.18
N THR A 28 -24.04 21.91 -31.20
CA THR A 28 -24.36 22.20 -32.61
C THR A 28 -25.73 21.68 -32.98
N LEU A 29 -26.09 20.46 -32.58
CA LEU A 29 -27.40 19.87 -32.81
C LEU A 29 -28.52 20.65 -32.13
N LEU A 30 -28.38 20.94 -30.83
CA LEU A 30 -29.38 21.69 -30.05
C LEU A 30 -29.53 23.13 -30.51
N SER A 31 -28.45 23.78 -30.99
CA SER A 31 -28.49 25.14 -31.51
C SER A 31 -29.23 25.21 -32.85
N LYS A 32 -29.13 24.17 -33.70
CA LYS A 32 -29.73 24.12 -35.01
C LYS A 32 -31.26 24.08 -34.94
N ASP A 33 -31.82 23.30 -34.03
CA ASP A 33 -33.28 23.15 -33.89
C ASP A 33 -33.93 24.35 -33.18
N ARG A 34 -33.22 25.01 -32.25
CA ARG A 34 -33.77 26.13 -31.47
C ARG A 34 -33.64 27.49 -32.17
N LEU A 35 -32.68 27.69 -33.08
CA LEU A 35 -32.51 28.93 -33.80
C LEU A 35 -33.54 29.14 -34.91
N GLY A 36 -34.00 28.08 -35.61
CA GLY A 36 -34.95 28.15 -36.69
C GLY A 36 -36.33 28.60 -36.22
N ASP A 37 -36.89 27.92 -35.22
CA ASP A 37 -38.28 28.11 -34.80
C ASP A 37 -38.58 29.46 -34.08
N LYS A 38 -37.58 30.08 -33.52
CA LYS A 38 -37.72 31.35 -32.76
C LYS A 38 -37.32 32.61 -33.55
N LEU A 39 -36.52 32.44 -34.59
CA LEU A 39 -35.92 33.57 -35.30
C LEU A 39 -36.99 34.48 -35.98
N GLU A 40 -37.94 33.84 -36.64
CA GLU A 40 -39.00 34.58 -37.35
C GLU A 40 -39.91 35.40 -36.41
N PRO A 41 -40.51 34.80 -35.34
CA PRO A 41 -41.29 35.57 -34.37
C PRO A 41 -40.48 36.70 -33.69
N ASP A 42 -39.21 36.45 -33.38
CA ASP A 42 -38.36 37.45 -32.76
C ASP A 42 -38.03 38.59 -33.73
N MET A 43 -37.81 38.33 -35.02
CA MET A 43 -37.58 39.33 -36.04
C MET A 43 -38.84 40.21 -36.24
N PHE A 44 -40.05 39.62 -36.28
CA PHE A 44 -41.28 40.38 -36.34
C PHE A 44 -41.48 41.24 -35.10
N ARG A 45 -41.29 40.71 -33.91
CA ARG A 45 -41.40 41.47 -32.66
C ARG A 45 -40.43 42.66 -32.61
N MET A 46 -39.16 42.43 -33.00
CA MET A 46 -38.16 43.53 -33.11
C MET A 46 -38.57 44.61 -34.11
N GLY A 47 -39.16 44.21 -35.25
CA GLY A 47 -39.64 45.16 -36.25
C GLY A 47 -40.81 46.00 -35.74
N GLU A 48 -41.74 45.37 -35.01
CA GLU A 48 -42.87 46.05 -34.39
C GLU A 48 -42.44 47.03 -33.29
N GLU A 49 -41.53 46.62 -32.43
CA GLU A 49 -40.91 47.47 -31.41
C GLU A 49 -40.18 48.67 -32.07
N PHE A 50 -39.47 48.43 -33.15
CA PHE A 50 -38.80 49.49 -33.91
C PHE A 50 -39.80 50.48 -34.51
N ILE A 51 -40.93 50.03 -35.10
CA ILE A 51 -41.97 50.89 -35.67
C ILE A 51 -42.59 51.77 -34.57
N GLN A 52 -42.87 51.23 -33.40
CA GLN A 52 -43.41 52.02 -32.29
C GLN A 52 -42.45 53.16 -31.86
N LEU A 53 -41.17 52.87 -31.79
CA LEU A 53 -40.16 53.85 -31.43
C LEU A 53 -39.92 54.88 -32.50
N TYR A 54 -39.95 54.48 -33.78
CA TYR A 54 -39.78 55.34 -34.93
C TYR A 54 -40.95 56.31 -35.07
N GLY A 55 -42.17 55.86 -34.84
CA GLY A 55 -43.38 56.68 -34.89
C GLY A 55 -43.52 57.69 -33.70
N ALA A 56 -42.93 57.31 -32.51
CA ALA A 56 -43.05 58.16 -31.35
C ALA A 56 -42.01 59.35 -31.32
N ASN A 57 -40.76 59.08 -31.77
CA ASN A 57 -39.63 59.99 -31.48
C ASN A 57 -38.74 60.30 -32.71
N GLY A 58 -39.13 59.86 -33.91
CA GLY A 58 -38.43 60.16 -35.17
C GLY A 58 -37.17 59.30 -35.42
N SER A 59 -36.52 59.54 -36.57
CA SER A 59 -35.39 58.70 -37.06
C SER A 59 -34.14 58.68 -36.18
N ASP A 60 -33.88 59.74 -35.46
CA ASP A 60 -32.63 59.89 -34.70
C ASP A 60 -32.65 59.12 -33.39
N GLU A 61 -33.80 58.98 -32.76
CA GLU A 61 -33.93 58.19 -31.51
C GLU A 61 -34.06 56.72 -31.80
N ALA A 62 -34.70 56.33 -32.88
CA ALA A 62 -34.68 54.97 -33.39
C ALA A 62 -33.25 54.50 -33.76
N ALA A 63 -32.44 55.40 -34.37
CA ALA A 63 -31.01 55.13 -34.63
C ALA A 63 -30.17 55.00 -33.36
N ARG A 64 -30.43 55.76 -32.30
CA ARG A 64 -29.79 55.65 -30.99
C ARG A 64 -30.17 54.38 -30.25
N PHE A 65 -31.46 53.97 -30.34
CA PHE A 65 -31.93 52.70 -29.79
C PHE A 65 -31.21 51.53 -30.44
N LEU A 66 -31.04 51.52 -31.76
CA LEU A 66 -30.29 50.47 -32.46
C LEU A 66 -28.80 50.46 -32.12
N SER A 67 -28.20 51.60 -31.75
CA SER A 67 -26.80 51.65 -31.37
C SER A 67 -26.52 51.16 -29.93
N ASN A 68 -27.53 51.21 -29.05
CA ASN A 68 -27.40 50.91 -27.62
C ASN A 68 -27.89 49.52 -27.22
N THR A 69 -28.52 48.74 -28.11
CA THR A 69 -29.13 47.46 -27.78
C THR A 69 -28.49 46.31 -28.53
N SER A 70 -28.76 45.07 -28.06
CA SER A 70 -28.27 43.79 -28.59
C SER A 70 -28.68 43.51 -30.07
N PHE A 71 -29.18 44.49 -30.82
CA PHE A 71 -29.58 44.41 -32.22
C PHE A 71 -28.43 44.54 -33.22
N ILE A 72 -27.20 44.46 -32.77
CA ILE A 72 -25.96 44.63 -33.56
C ILE A 72 -25.89 43.70 -34.80
N HIS A 73 -26.72 42.68 -34.84
CA HIS A 73 -26.71 41.66 -35.90
C HIS A 73 -27.87 41.79 -36.90
N PHE A 74 -28.65 42.87 -36.82
CA PHE A 74 -29.80 43.09 -37.70
C PHE A 74 -29.66 44.41 -38.41
N SER A 75 -30.09 44.44 -39.71
CA SER A 75 -30.28 45.65 -40.45
C SER A 75 -31.77 45.96 -40.58
N PHE A 76 -32.12 47.21 -40.34
CA PHE A 76 -33.49 47.70 -40.49
C PHE A 76 -33.53 48.59 -41.75
N ILE A 77 -34.32 48.20 -42.74
CA ILE A 77 -34.41 48.85 -44.03
C ILE A 77 -35.83 49.40 -44.19
N ILE A 78 -35.97 50.72 -44.19
CA ILE A 78 -37.24 51.39 -44.43
C ILE A 78 -37.30 51.72 -45.90
N VAL A 79 -38.43 51.40 -46.56
CA VAL A 79 -38.70 51.70 -47.98
C VAL A 79 -40.01 52.46 -48.05
N ASP A 80 -40.00 53.63 -48.74
CA ASP A 80 -41.21 54.40 -48.97
C ASP A 80 -41.92 54.03 -50.31
N SER A 81 -43.05 54.65 -50.60
CA SER A 81 -43.82 54.45 -51.82
C SER A 81 -43.09 54.86 -53.12
N GLU A 82 -42.00 55.68 -53.00
CA GLU A 82 -41.13 56.07 -54.12
C GLU A 82 -39.90 55.15 -54.26
N TYR A 83 -39.81 54.06 -53.47
CA TYR A 83 -38.69 53.11 -53.38
C TYR A 83 -37.38 53.74 -52.82
N ASN A 84 -37.45 54.90 -52.13
CA ASN A 84 -36.29 55.43 -51.43
C ASN A 84 -36.01 54.50 -50.24
N ARG A 85 -34.73 54.10 -50.09
CA ARG A 85 -34.29 53.19 -49.06
C ARG A 85 -33.49 53.90 -47.98
N ARG A 86 -33.83 53.71 -46.71
CA ARG A 86 -33.05 54.15 -45.56
C ARG A 86 -32.65 52.96 -44.75
N VAL A 87 -31.34 52.72 -44.59
CA VAL A 87 -30.79 51.58 -43.82
C VAL A 87 -30.33 52.07 -42.47
N LEU A 88 -30.80 51.44 -41.40
CA LEU A 88 -30.43 51.71 -40.00
C LEU A 88 -29.95 50.39 -39.36
N GLY A 89 -29.07 50.50 -38.34
CA GLY A 89 -28.47 49.36 -37.66
C GLY A 89 -27.16 48.89 -38.32
N ASP A 90 -26.94 47.58 -38.42
CA ASP A 90 -25.69 47.04 -39.00
C ASP A 90 -25.62 47.37 -40.51
N ARG A 91 -24.53 48.03 -40.90
CA ARG A 91 -24.26 48.38 -42.32
C ARG A 91 -23.63 47.23 -43.13
N GLY A 92 -23.88 45.98 -42.73
CA GLY A 92 -23.46 44.82 -43.53
C GLY A 92 -24.09 44.78 -44.93
N PRO A 93 -23.67 43.83 -45.78
CA PRO A 93 -24.20 43.69 -47.12
C PRO A 93 -25.73 43.41 -47.07
N THR A 94 -26.51 44.40 -47.52
CA THR A 94 -27.97 44.22 -47.62
C THR A 94 -28.31 43.50 -48.89
N LEU A 95 -29.18 42.47 -48.79
CA LEU A 95 -29.71 41.81 -49.99
C LEU A 95 -30.59 42.78 -50.78
N PRO A 96 -30.54 42.69 -52.11
CA PRO A 96 -31.53 43.38 -52.94
C PRO A 96 -32.91 42.80 -52.65
N ILE A 97 -33.84 43.64 -52.22
CA ILE A 97 -35.25 43.27 -52.04
C ILE A 97 -35.96 43.53 -53.36
N ASP A 98 -36.62 42.51 -53.89
CA ASP A 98 -37.36 42.63 -55.15
C ASP A 98 -38.51 43.64 -55.03
N LYS A 99 -38.73 44.40 -56.07
CA LYS A 99 -39.80 45.40 -56.09
C LYS A 99 -41.16 44.82 -55.79
N SER A 100 -41.47 43.63 -56.30
CA SER A 100 -42.74 42.92 -56.07
C SER A 100 -42.95 42.61 -54.55
N VAL A 101 -41.87 42.31 -53.81
CA VAL A 101 -41.94 42.10 -52.37
C VAL A 101 -42.19 43.43 -51.61
N VAL A 102 -41.57 44.50 -52.05
CA VAL A 102 -41.81 45.83 -51.48
C VAL A 102 -43.28 46.24 -51.70
N ASP A 103 -43.81 46.03 -52.89
CA ASP A 103 -45.18 46.36 -53.23
C ASP A 103 -46.19 45.59 -52.39
N ASN A 104 -45.98 44.27 -52.20
CA ASN A 104 -46.86 43.46 -51.36
C ASN A 104 -46.87 43.98 -49.91
N VAL A 105 -45.68 44.32 -49.35
CA VAL A 105 -45.62 44.86 -48.01
C VAL A 105 -46.26 46.23 -47.90
N LEU A 106 -46.08 47.11 -48.89
CA LEU A 106 -46.75 48.40 -48.92
C LEU A 106 -48.28 48.29 -49.06
N GLN A 107 -48.81 47.18 -49.64
CA GLN A 107 -50.22 46.87 -49.69
C GLN A 107 -50.84 46.39 -48.40
N GLY A 108 -49.97 46.03 -47.41
CA GLY A 108 -50.39 45.59 -46.07
C GLY A 108 -50.05 44.14 -45.71
N ASP A 109 -49.39 43.41 -46.60
CA ASP A 109 -49.03 42.04 -46.37
C ASP A 109 -47.73 41.92 -45.56
N ARG A 110 -47.62 40.91 -44.68
CA ARG A 110 -46.37 40.57 -44.02
C ARG A 110 -45.54 39.63 -44.91
N PHE A 111 -44.24 39.84 -44.95
CA PHE A 111 -43.33 39.03 -45.76
C PHE A 111 -42.27 38.35 -44.88
N SER A 112 -41.92 37.09 -45.17
CA SER A 112 -40.83 36.38 -44.49
C SER A 112 -40.11 35.47 -45.50
N THR A 113 -38.75 35.48 -45.39
CA THR A 113 -37.91 34.50 -46.11
C THR A 113 -37.33 33.46 -45.16
N VAL A 114 -37.78 33.42 -43.89
CA VAL A 114 -37.28 32.48 -42.91
C VAL A 114 -37.80 31.11 -43.32
N GLU A 115 -36.90 30.27 -43.89
CA GLU A 115 -37.22 28.88 -44.27
C GLU A 115 -37.10 27.98 -43.03
N SER A 116 -38.07 27.12 -42.82
CA SER A 116 -38.06 26.13 -41.73
C SER A 116 -37.05 25.00 -41.97
N GLU A 117 -36.39 24.90 -43.14
CA GLU A 117 -35.37 23.89 -43.44
C GLU A 117 -33.98 24.49 -43.60
N PRO A 118 -32.93 23.81 -43.03
CA PRO A 118 -31.56 24.28 -43.10
C PRO A 118 -30.98 24.18 -44.51
N SER A 119 -30.80 25.31 -45.19
CA SER A 119 -30.09 25.39 -46.46
C SER A 119 -28.57 25.29 -46.27
N ASN A 120 -27.89 24.56 -47.18
CA ASN A 120 -26.42 24.40 -47.18
C ASN A 120 -25.63 25.72 -47.38
N LYS A 121 -26.32 26.83 -47.67
CA LYS A 121 -25.73 28.17 -47.71
C LYS A 121 -26.58 29.14 -46.86
N PRO A 122 -26.05 29.66 -45.77
CA PRO A 122 -26.79 30.60 -44.92
C PRO A 122 -27.14 31.86 -45.74
N LYS A 123 -28.39 31.97 -46.19
CA LYS A 123 -28.91 33.20 -46.72
C LYS A 123 -29.38 34.10 -45.56
N PRO A 124 -29.23 35.41 -45.64
CA PRO A 124 -29.83 36.32 -44.67
C PRO A 124 -31.34 36.13 -44.64
N ASN A 125 -31.90 35.96 -43.45
CA ASN A 125 -33.34 35.93 -43.26
C ASN A 125 -33.88 37.36 -43.27
N ILE A 126 -34.97 37.63 -43.95
CA ILE A 126 -35.60 38.91 -44.06
C ILE A 126 -37.09 38.78 -43.71
N VAL A 127 -37.55 39.67 -42.82
CA VAL A 127 -39.01 39.83 -42.59
C VAL A 127 -39.42 41.25 -43.00
N GLY A 128 -40.60 41.37 -43.61
CA GLY A 128 -41.19 42.64 -44.05
C GLY A 128 -42.46 42.95 -43.26
N ILE A 129 -42.57 44.18 -42.76
CA ILE A 129 -43.67 44.66 -41.92
C ILE A 129 -44.19 45.98 -42.52
N PRO A 130 -45.48 46.07 -42.87
CA PRO A 130 -46.10 47.31 -43.32
C PRO A 130 -46.34 48.25 -42.12
N PHE A 131 -46.09 49.56 -42.31
CA PHE A 131 -46.52 50.56 -41.34
C PHE A 131 -46.90 51.87 -42.00
N ILE A 132 -47.64 52.74 -41.28
CA ILE A 132 -48.10 54.04 -41.77
C ILE A 132 -47.56 55.11 -40.83
N GLU A 133 -46.90 56.13 -41.38
CA GLU A 133 -46.44 57.26 -40.65
C GLU A 133 -46.81 58.52 -41.41
N ASN A 134 -47.33 59.55 -40.72
CA ASN A 134 -47.75 60.84 -41.33
C ASN A 134 -48.65 60.63 -42.59
N ASN A 135 -49.57 59.64 -42.59
CA ASN A 135 -50.46 59.34 -43.65
C ASN A 135 -49.77 58.75 -44.96
N GLN A 136 -48.48 58.43 -44.85
CA GLN A 136 -47.71 57.75 -45.91
C GLN A 136 -47.47 56.29 -45.53
N LYS A 137 -47.45 55.40 -46.54
CA LYS A 137 -47.19 53.95 -46.37
C LYS A 137 -45.69 53.65 -46.48
N TYR A 138 -45.18 52.91 -45.56
CA TYR A 138 -43.79 52.43 -45.52
C TYR A 138 -43.73 50.91 -45.36
N ALA A 139 -42.67 50.32 -45.87
CA ALA A 139 -42.31 48.91 -45.63
C ALA A 139 -41.03 48.88 -44.83
N LEU A 140 -41.09 48.25 -43.65
CA LEU A 140 -39.89 47.97 -42.85
C LEU A 140 -39.43 46.53 -43.12
N PHE A 141 -38.18 46.36 -43.55
CA PHE A 141 -37.54 45.08 -43.67
C PHE A 141 -36.47 44.93 -42.57
N VAL A 142 -36.58 43.83 -41.77
CA VAL A 142 -35.57 43.44 -40.78
C VAL A 142 -34.78 42.28 -41.36
N GLN A 143 -33.50 42.47 -41.56
CA GLN A 143 -32.58 41.51 -42.13
C GLN A 143 -31.59 41.00 -41.08
N SER A 144 -31.47 39.67 -40.90
CA SER A 144 -30.46 39.07 -40.05
C SER A 144 -29.13 38.83 -40.77
N HIS A 145 -27.99 38.92 -40.05
CA HIS A 145 -26.68 38.61 -40.61
C HIS A 145 -26.15 37.29 -40.02
N PRO A 146 -26.45 36.12 -40.63
CA PRO A 146 -26.13 34.83 -40.06
C PRO A 146 -24.62 34.56 -39.86
N GLN A 147 -23.77 35.18 -40.69
CA GLN A 147 -22.31 35.04 -40.56
C GLN A 147 -21.75 35.55 -39.23
N ARG A 148 -22.32 36.64 -38.69
CA ARG A 148 -21.90 37.22 -37.39
C ARG A 148 -22.48 36.44 -36.22
N GLN A 149 -23.65 35.84 -36.34
CA GLN A 149 -24.22 34.95 -35.32
C GLN A 149 -23.37 33.68 -35.16
N ILE A 150 -22.90 33.13 -36.29
CA ILE A 150 -22.03 31.93 -36.30
C ILE A 150 -20.68 32.27 -35.65
N SER A 151 -20.08 33.47 -35.86
CA SER A 151 -18.80 33.82 -35.25
C SER A 151 -18.86 33.90 -33.73
N VAL A 152 -19.94 34.44 -33.16
CA VAL A 152 -20.12 34.54 -31.70
C VAL A 152 -20.25 33.13 -31.07
N ILE A 153 -20.98 32.23 -31.75
CA ILE A 153 -21.10 30.83 -31.28
C ILE A 153 -19.75 30.12 -31.34
N GLN A 154 -18.97 30.36 -32.40
CA GLN A 154 -17.61 29.76 -32.53
C GLN A 154 -16.64 30.29 -31.44
N ASP A 155 -16.68 31.60 -31.12
CA ASP A 155 -15.85 32.19 -30.07
C ASP A 155 -16.18 31.57 -28.68
N VAL A 156 -17.48 31.48 -28.36
CA VAL A 156 -17.94 30.80 -27.12
C VAL A 156 -17.50 29.34 -27.05
N GLN A 157 -17.63 28.62 -28.16
CA GLN A 157 -17.17 27.21 -28.24
C GLN A 157 -15.66 27.10 -28.07
N LEU A 158 -14.88 28.01 -28.65
CA LEU A 158 -13.42 28.06 -28.49
C LEU A 158 -13.00 28.30 -27.03
N ILE A 159 -13.62 29.28 -26.38
CA ILE A 159 -13.37 29.58 -24.95
C ILE A 159 -13.72 28.38 -24.08
N GLN A 160 -14.84 27.71 -24.35
CA GLN A 160 -15.28 26.52 -23.64
C GLN A 160 -14.29 25.36 -23.82
N LEU A 161 -13.79 25.13 -25.04
CA LEU A 161 -12.76 24.15 -25.35
C LEU A 161 -11.48 24.41 -24.55
N ILE A 162 -10.95 25.64 -24.60
CA ILE A 162 -9.73 26.03 -23.91
C ILE A 162 -9.89 25.85 -22.37
N SER A 163 -11.04 26.24 -21.80
CA SER A 163 -11.28 26.11 -20.37
C SER A 163 -11.33 24.66 -19.91
N VAL A 164 -11.98 23.75 -20.68
CA VAL A 164 -12.02 22.30 -20.37
C VAL A 164 -10.62 21.70 -20.42
N LEU A 165 -9.82 22.02 -21.44
CA LEU A 165 -8.44 21.56 -21.54
C LEU A 165 -7.58 22.04 -20.35
N PHE A 166 -7.68 23.32 -19.99
CA PHE A 166 -6.92 23.89 -18.90
C PHE A 166 -7.26 23.27 -17.53
N ILE A 167 -8.56 23.13 -17.23
CA ILE A 167 -9.03 22.45 -16.02
C ILE A 167 -8.58 20.99 -16.00
N GLY A 168 -8.68 20.30 -17.16
CA GLY A 168 -8.24 18.92 -17.29
C GLY A 168 -6.75 18.72 -16.99
N ILE A 169 -5.88 19.61 -17.47
CA ILE A 169 -4.44 19.57 -17.20
C ILE A 169 -4.14 19.76 -15.70
N ILE A 170 -4.81 20.72 -15.05
CA ILE A 170 -4.65 20.95 -13.60
C ILE A 170 -5.08 19.72 -12.80
N LEU A 171 -6.25 19.18 -13.12
CA LEU A 171 -6.79 17.99 -12.44
C LEU A 171 -5.88 16.78 -12.62
N PHE A 172 -5.36 16.57 -13.83
CA PHE A 172 -4.40 15.52 -14.11
C PHE A 172 -3.09 15.68 -13.31
N ALA A 173 -2.53 16.89 -13.27
CA ALA A 173 -1.33 17.17 -12.48
C ALA A 173 -1.56 16.85 -10.98
N TYR A 174 -2.72 17.22 -10.45
CA TYR A 174 -3.11 16.94 -9.08
C TYR A 174 -3.22 15.43 -8.80
N VAL A 175 -3.97 14.68 -9.62
CA VAL A 175 -4.10 13.21 -9.49
C VAL A 175 -2.75 12.51 -9.63
N SER A 176 -1.88 12.99 -10.53
CA SER A 176 -0.52 12.45 -10.71
C SER A 176 0.31 12.55 -9.43
N THR A 177 0.19 13.62 -8.65
CA THR A 177 0.95 13.77 -7.39
C THR A 177 0.42 12.91 -6.27
N ILE A 178 -0.90 12.71 -6.19
CA ILE A 178 -1.55 12.00 -5.08
C ILE A 178 -1.52 10.48 -5.29
N LEU A 179 -1.75 9.99 -6.51
CA LEU A 179 -1.85 8.56 -6.77
C LEU A 179 -0.59 7.96 -7.41
N ILE A 180 -0.06 8.59 -8.45
CA ILE A 180 0.99 7.95 -9.27
C ILE A 180 2.34 7.98 -8.57
N LYS A 181 2.74 9.11 -8.00
CA LYS A 181 4.04 9.25 -7.34
C LYS A 181 4.22 8.30 -6.13
N PRO A 182 3.25 8.19 -5.19
CA PRO A 182 3.35 7.22 -4.09
C PRO A 182 3.48 5.78 -4.56
N ILE A 183 2.69 5.36 -5.56
CA ILE A 183 2.77 4.01 -6.13
C ILE A 183 4.15 3.75 -6.75
N GLN A 184 4.72 4.71 -7.46
CA GLN A 184 6.06 4.58 -8.03
C GLN A 184 7.14 4.49 -6.95
N ARG A 185 7.04 5.28 -5.87
CA ARG A 185 7.95 5.18 -4.71
C ARG A 185 7.87 3.80 -4.06
N LEU A 186 6.66 3.31 -3.82
CA LEU A 186 6.44 1.99 -3.24
C LEU A 186 7.00 0.88 -4.15
N SER A 187 6.74 0.94 -5.45
CA SER A 187 7.31 0.01 -6.44
C SER A 187 8.83 0.05 -6.47
N GLY A 188 9.43 1.25 -6.35
CA GLY A 188 10.88 1.42 -6.24
C GLY A 188 11.46 0.80 -4.96
N ALA A 189 10.78 0.98 -3.84
CA ALA A 189 11.15 0.39 -2.55
C ALA A 189 11.05 -1.14 -2.58
N MET A 190 9.98 -1.71 -3.14
CA MET A 190 9.83 -3.15 -3.34
C MET A 190 10.97 -3.76 -4.13
N LYS A 191 11.45 -3.06 -5.19
CA LYS A 191 12.61 -3.52 -5.98
C LYS A 191 13.90 -3.53 -5.18
N LYS A 192 14.10 -2.61 -4.23
CA LYS A 192 15.27 -2.58 -3.34
C LYS A 192 15.21 -3.74 -2.36
N VAL A 193 14.04 -3.97 -1.72
CA VAL A 193 13.80 -5.14 -0.85
C VAL A 193 14.07 -6.45 -1.60
N GLY A 194 13.61 -6.58 -2.85
CA GLY A 194 13.89 -7.75 -3.70
C GLY A 194 15.37 -7.94 -4.08
N LYS A 195 16.24 -6.93 -3.84
CA LYS A 195 17.70 -7.01 -3.99
C LYS A 195 18.44 -7.22 -2.67
N GLY A 196 17.70 -7.41 -1.56
CA GLY A 196 18.27 -7.63 -0.23
C GLY A 196 18.46 -6.37 0.61
N ASP A 197 18.03 -5.19 0.16
CA ASP A 197 18.05 -3.98 0.96
C ASP A 197 16.72 -3.87 1.73
N TYR A 198 16.70 -4.42 2.93
CA TYR A 198 15.54 -4.44 3.82
C TYR A 198 15.45 -3.20 4.72
N SER A 199 16.45 -2.30 4.67
CA SER A 199 16.46 -1.07 5.50
C SER A 199 15.54 0.02 4.94
N VAL A 200 15.00 -0.19 3.74
CA VAL A 200 14.19 0.78 3.02
C VAL A 200 12.85 1.03 3.71
N GLN A 201 12.56 2.30 3.99
CA GLN A 201 11.26 2.76 4.46
C GLN A 201 10.66 3.75 3.46
N VAL A 202 9.35 3.68 3.24
CA VAL A 202 8.59 4.63 2.44
C VAL A 202 7.80 5.53 3.39
N GLU A 203 7.95 6.85 3.22
CA GLU A 203 7.19 7.82 4.02
C GLU A 203 5.68 7.62 3.86
N HIS A 204 4.99 7.60 4.98
CA HIS A 204 3.56 7.41 5.06
C HIS A 204 2.87 8.78 5.16
N ALA A 205 2.37 9.30 4.04
CA ALA A 205 1.79 10.64 3.97
C ALA A 205 0.26 10.66 3.81
N SER A 206 -0.41 9.49 3.70
CA SER A 206 -1.85 9.41 3.43
C SER A 206 -2.57 8.47 4.41
N SER A 207 -3.84 8.79 4.73
CA SER A 207 -4.72 7.96 5.56
C SER A 207 -5.68 7.08 4.74
N ASP A 208 -5.46 6.97 3.43
CA ASP A 208 -6.23 6.17 2.47
C ASP A 208 -5.63 4.75 2.27
N GLU A 209 -6.12 4.03 1.27
CA GLU A 209 -5.67 2.68 0.94
C GLU A 209 -4.18 2.64 0.54
N ILE A 210 -3.66 3.70 -0.07
CA ILE A 210 -2.23 3.82 -0.40
C ILE A 210 -1.39 3.94 0.87
N GLY A 211 -1.89 4.69 1.84
CA GLY A 211 -1.29 4.80 3.15
C GLY A 211 -1.28 3.48 3.90
N LEU A 212 -2.38 2.72 3.90
CA LEU A 212 -2.45 1.39 4.50
C LEU A 212 -1.46 0.42 3.82
N LEU A 213 -1.40 0.45 2.48
CA LEU A 213 -0.46 -0.38 1.71
C LEU A 213 1.00 -0.04 2.06
N THR A 214 1.32 1.25 2.20
CA THR A 214 2.66 1.72 2.59
C THR A 214 3.03 1.25 4.01
N LYS A 215 2.09 1.32 4.95
CA LYS A 215 2.28 0.82 6.32
C LYS A 215 2.56 -0.68 6.34
N ASN A 216 1.77 -1.47 5.60
CA ASN A 216 1.95 -2.92 5.51
C ASN A 216 3.31 -3.28 4.86
N PHE A 217 3.71 -2.56 3.81
CA PHE A 217 5.03 -2.71 3.20
C PHE A 217 6.16 -2.43 4.18
N ASN A 218 6.10 -1.31 4.93
CA ASN A 218 7.12 -0.95 5.91
C ASN A 218 7.22 -2.00 7.03
N GLN A 219 6.07 -2.53 7.49
CA GLN A 219 6.05 -3.61 8.47
C GLN A 219 6.72 -4.88 7.93
N MET A 220 6.38 -5.29 6.71
CA MET A 220 7.01 -6.43 6.05
C MET A 220 8.53 -6.24 5.88
N ALA A 221 8.96 -5.05 5.43
CA ALA A 221 10.39 -4.74 5.27
C ALA A 221 11.13 -4.81 6.61
N LYS A 222 10.52 -4.31 7.70
CA LYS A 222 11.07 -4.39 9.05
C LYS A 222 11.22 -5.85 9.53
N GLU A 223 10.22 -6.70 9.29
CA GLU A 223 10.31 -8.12 9.65
C GLU A 223 11.40 -8.84 8.85
N LEU A 224 11.49 -8.59 7.54
CA LEU A 224 12.56 -9.12 6.70
C LEU A 224 13.95 -8.68 7.17
N ASN A 225 14.10 -7.40 7.55
CA ASN A 225 15.36 -6.87 8.08
C ASN A 225 15.75 -7.57 9.39
N LYS A 226 14.77 -7.83 10.27
CA LYS A 226 14.99 -8.57 11.52
C LYS A 226 15.47 -10.00 11.25
N ILE A 227 14.82 -10.70 10.31
CA ILE A 227 15.20 -12.06 9.92
C ILE A 227 16.63 -12.08 9.35
N GLU A 228 16.98 -11.14 8.47
CA GLU A 228 18.32 -11.07 7.87
C GLU A 228 19.40 -10.75 8.93
N THR A 229 19.12 -9.83 9.86
CA THR A 229 20.03 -9.53 10.98
C THR A 229 20.26 -10.77 11.82
N MET A 230 19.19 -11.46 12.23
CA MET A 230 19.31 -12.72 12.99
C MET A 230 20.10 -13.79 12.21
N ARG A 231 19.90 -13.90 10.89
CA ARG A 231 20.66 -14.83 10.05
C ARG A 231 22.16 -14.49 10.03
N GLN A 232 22.51 -13.21 9.93
CA GLN A 232 23.90 -12.77 9.93
C GLN A 232 24.57 -12.99 11.29
N GLU A 233 23.89 -12.68 12.38
CA GLU A 233 24.36 -12.94 13.75
C GLU A 233 24.54 -14.43 13.99
N PHE A 234 23.62 -15.26 13.52
CA PHE A 234 23.75 -16.71 13.57
C PHE A 234 25.02 -17.20 12.87
N ILE A 235 25.25 -16.78 11.61
CA ILE A 235 26.44 -17.17 10.83
C ILE A 235 27.73 -16.71 11.51
N ALA A 236 27.76 -15.49 12.03
CA ALA A 236 28.91 -14.95 12.76
C ALA A 236 29.20 -15.77 14.03
N SER A 237 28.17 -16.08 14.81
CA SER A 237 28.28 -16.89 16.04
C SER A 237 28.78 -18.31 15.77
N VAL A 238 28.19 -19.00 14.74
CA VAL A 238 28.67 -20.31 14.31
C VAL A 238 30.14 -20.29 13.95
N SER A 239 30.55 -19.29 13.14
CA SER A 239 31.92 -19.16 12.69
C SER A 239 32.89 -18.99 13.89
N HIS A 240 32.52 -18.15 14.84
CA HIS A 240 33.33 -17.92 16.06
C HIS A 240 33.42 -19.17 16.93
N GLU A 241 32.30 -19.87 17.18
CA GLU A 241 32.21 -21.08 17.99
C GLU A 241 32.96 -22.30 17.37
N ILE A 242 33.15 -22.32 16.05
CA ILE A 242 33.98 -23.31 15.34
C ILE A 242 35.47 -22.91 15.38
N GLN A 243 35.80 -21.64 15.12
CA GLN A 243 37.20 -21.19 15.02
C GLN A 243 37.95 -21.31 16.32
N SER A 244 37.30 -21.05 17.45
CA SER A 244 37.95 -21.09 18.79
C SER A 244 38.53 -22.50 19.13
N PRO A 245 37.72 -23.58 19.16
CA PRO A 245 38.20 -24.92 19.45
C PRO A 245 39.20 -25.41 18.39
N LEU A 246 38.97 -25.09 17.10
CA LEU A 246 39.85 -25.49 16.02
C LEU A 246 41.23 -24.86 16.17
N THR A 247 41.31 -23.61 16.61
CA THR A 247 42.60 -22.92 16.91
C THR A 247 43.33 -23.57 18.09
N SER A 248 42.60 -23.93 19.16
CA SER A 248 43.14 -24.66 20.31
C SER A 248 43.68 -26.01 19.90
N ILE A 249 42.88 -26.83 19.19
CA ILE A 249 43.30 -28.15 18.71
C ILE A 249 44.57 -28.03 17.85
N LYS A 250 44.59 -27.11 16.88
CA LYS A 250 45.74 -26.87 15.99
C LYS A 250 46.97 -26.44 16.77
N GLY A 251 46.79 -25.54 17.75
CA GLY A 251 47.91 -25.03 18.59
C GLY A 251 48.54 -26.12 19.46
N PHE A 252 47.71 -26.86 20.19
CA PHE A 252 48.19 -27.95 21.06
C PHE A 252 48.75 -29.13 20.26
N SER A 253 48.14 -29.50 19.14
CA SER A 253 48.69 -30.54 18.26
C SER A 253 50.04 -30.16 17.67
N LYS A 254 50.22 -28.88 17.29
CA LYS A 254 51.52 -28.37 16.79
C LYS A 254 52.58 -28.40 17.88
N ALA A 255 52.26 -27.96 19.11
CA ALA A 255 53.18 -27.97 20.23
C ALA A 255 53.64 -29.39 20.60
N LEU A 256 52.74 -30.38 20.55
CA LEU A 256 53.06 -31.80 20.72
C LEU A 256 53.96 -32.32 19.60
N LYS A 257 53.66 -31.97 18.34
CA LYS A 257 54.42 -32.43 17.15
C LYS A 257 55.87 -31.89 17.18
N ASP A 258 56.01 -30.60 17.54
CA ASP A 258 57.30 -29.88 17.55
C ASP A 258 58.15 -30.24 18.83
N ASN A 259 57.67 -31.15 19.68
CA ASN A 259 58.30 -31.59 20.92
C ASN A 259 58.65 -30.43 21.89
N ILE A 260 57.90 -29.36 21.87
CA ILE A 260 58.11 -28.19 22.71
C ILE A 260 57.54 -28.43 24.13
N VAL A 261 56.74 -29.48 24.31
CA VAL A 261 55.99 -29.79 25.52
C VAL A 261 56.74 -30.81 26.37
N SER A 262 56.89 -30.56 27.69
CA SER A 262 57.46 -31.52 28.63
C SER A 262 56.58 -32.77 28.77
N GLU A 263 57.17 -33.92 29.09
CA GLU A 263 56.44 -35.20 29.18
C GLU A 263 55.24 -35.16 30.12
N ASP A 264 55.36 -34.50 31.24
CA ASP A 264 54.30 -34.30 32.24
C ASP A 264 53.10 -33.47 31.72
N LYS A 265 53.27 -32.67 30.70
CA LYS A 265 52.20 -31.84 30.09
C LYS A 265 51.59 -32.46 28.82
N LYS A 266 52.22 -33.45 28.24
CA LYS A 266 51.69 -34.11 27.04
C LYS A 266 50.28 -34.64 27.25
N GLN A 267 50.04 -35.32 28.37
CA GLN A 267 48.72 -35.83 28.70
C GLN A 267 47.67 -34.72 28.84
N GLN A 268 48.06 -33.61 29.47
CA GLN A 268 47.17 -32.46 29.60
C GLN A 268 46.77 -31.87 28.23
N TYR A 269 47.73 -31.77 27.28
CA TYR A 269 47.48 -31.24 25.94
C TYR A 269 46.57 -32.21 25.15
N LEU A 270 46.78 -33.51 25.25
CA LEU A 270 45.90 -34.51 24.62
C LEU A 270 44.45 -34.43 25.17
N THR A 271 44.30 -34.26 26.50
CA THR A 271 42.98 -34.07 27.13
C THR A 271 42.27 -32.80 26.64
N ILE A 272 43.03 -31.70 26.42
CA ILE A 272 42.47 -30.48 25.88
C ILE A 272 42.01 -30.72 24.43
N ILE A 273 42.80 -31.37 23.58
CA ILE A 273 42.46 -31.71 22.20
C ILE A 273 41.19 -32.58 22.15
N GLU A 274 41.12 -33.61 22.96
CA GLU A 274 39.96 -34.50 23.06
C GLU A 274 38.71 -33.74 23.47
N LYS A 275 38.80 -32.89 24.50
CA LYS A 275 37.69 -32.08 24.99
C LYS A 275 37.18 -31.08 23.93
N GLU A 276 38.10 -30.38 23.23
CA GLU A 276 37.70 -29.43 22.20
C GLU A 276 37.14 -30.16 20.96
N SER A 277 37.61 -31.35 20.63
CA SER A 277 37.07 -32.21 19.57
C SER A 277 35.66 -32.70 19.92
N THR A 278 35.40 -33.15 21.13
CA THR A 278 34.09 -33.54 21.63
C THR A 278 33.12 -32.35 21.62
N ARG A 279 33.56 -31.17 22.03
CA ARG A 279 32.79 -29.94 21.99
C ARG A 279 32.39 -29.59 20.57
N LEU A 280 33.29 -29.69 19.58
CA LEU A 280 33.02 -29.42 18.18
C LEU A 280 32.03 -30.42 17.59
N SER A 281 32.13 -31.69 17.97
CA SER A 281 31.16 -32.73 17.57
C SER A 281 29.76 -32.43 18.09
N GLN A 282 29.63 -32.04 19.37
CA GLN A 282 28.35 -31.63 19.97
C GLN A 282 27.75 -30.39 19.29
N LEU A 283 28.60 -29.37 18.99
CA LEU A 283 28.16 -28.18 18.25
C LEU A 283 27.61 -28.55 16.89
N SER A 284 28.33 -29.41 16.13
CA SER A 284 27.88 -29.89 14.82
C SER A 284 26.55 -30.66 14.90
N SER A 285 26.39 -31.54 15.87
CA SER A 285 25.14 -32.29 16.11
C SER A 285 23.97 -31.34 16.43
N ASN A 286 24.19 -30.33 17.29
CA ASN A 286 23.18 -29.36 17.65
C ASN A 286 22.77 -28.48 16.46
N LEU A 287 23.73 -28.09 15.59
CA LEU A 287 23.45 -27.33 14.37
C LEU A 287 22.64 -28.14 13.36
N LEU A 288 23.00 -29.42 13.14
CA LEU A 288 22.24 -30.31 12.25
C LEU A 288 20.82 -30.50 12.78
N LYS A 289 20.67 -30.67 14.10
CA LYS A 289 19.35 -30.81 14.73
C LYS A 289 18.51 -29.56 14.61
N LEU A 290 19.12 -28.38 14.85
CA LEU A 290 18.44 -27.10 14.64
C LEU A 290 17.96 -26.94 13.20
N ALA A 291 18.81 -27.27 12.21
CA ALA A 291 18.47 -27.20 10.80
C ALA A 291 17.37 -28.22 10.42
N SER A 292 17.38 -29.43 11.01
CA SER A 292 16.33 -30.43 10.82
C SER A 292 14.99 -29.98 11.39
N LEU A 293 14.98 -29.36 12.59
CA LEU A 293 13.76 -28.83 13.21
C LEU A 293 13.19 -27.60 12.49
N ASP A 294 14.00 -26.90 11.69
CA ASP A 294 13.58 -25.77 10.85
C ASP A 294 12.99 -26.19 9.50
N ALA A 295 13.16 -27.45 9.10
CA ALA A 295 12.60 -27.95 7.85
C ALA A 295 11.07 -28.05 7.95
N GLU A 296 10.34 -27.52 6.93
CA GLU A 296 8.86 -27.53 6.87
C GLU A 296 8.24 -28.94 7.04
N HIS A 297 9.01 -30.00 6.84
CA HIS A 297 8.57 -31.41 6.91
C HIS A 297 9.49 -32.21 7.84
N HIS A 298 9.77 -31.71 9.05
CA HIS A 298 10.46 -32.54 10.03
C HIS A 298 9.63 -33.76 10.35
N PRO A 299 10.16 -34.99 10.19
CA PRO A 299 9.42 -36.21 10.53
C PRO A 299 9.13 -36.20 12.03
N PHE A 300 7.87 -36.05 12.39
CA PHE A 300 7.42 -36.03 13.78
C PHE A 300 6.84 -37.43 14.12
N HIS A 301 7.47 -38.13 15.06
CA HIS A 301 7.09 -39.48 15.47
C HIS A 301 6.12 -39.44 16.65
N HIS A 302 4.83 -39.35 16.37
CA HIS A 302 3.79 -39.40 17.39
C HIS A 302 3.76 -40.77 18.09
N LYS A 303 4.00 -40.77 19.39
CA LYS A 303 3.92 -41.92 20.25
C LYS A 303 3.23 -41.54 21.55
N THR A 304 2.41 -42.48 22.09
CA THR A 304 1.82 -42.32 23.43
C THR A 304 2.73 -43.00 24.43
N TYR A 305 3.21 -42.25 25.42
CA TYR A 305 4.15 -42.77 26.43
C TYR A 305 3.93 -42.08 27.80
N ASP A 306 4.54 -42.66 28.85
CA ASP A 306 4.47 -42.16 30.22
C ASP A 306 5.55 -41.08 30.44
N LEU A 307 5.16 -39.82 30.53
CA LEU A 307 6.07 -38.67 30.63
C LEU A 307 6.85 -38.65 31.95
N ASP A 308 6.23 -39.06 33.05
CA ASP A 308 6.90 -39.14 34.35
C ASP A 308 8.07 -40.14 34.31
N GLU A 309 7.89 -41.27 33.65
CA GLU A 309 8.97 -42.30 33.48
C GLU A 309 10.12 -41.71 32.62
N GLN A 310 9.82 -41.01 31.56
CA GLN A 310 10.83 -40.33 30.73
C GLN A 310 11.67 -39.36 31.55
N ILE A 311 11.03 -38.46 32.31
CA ILE A 311 11.73 -37.50 33.16
C ILE A 311 12.59 -38.17 34.20
N ARG A 312 12.11 -39.27 34.85
CA ARG A 312 12.88 -40.05 35.80
C ARG A 312 14.12 -40.70 35.13
N HIS A 313 13.98 -41.25 33.93
CA HIS A 313 15.11 -41.78 33.18
C HIS A 313 16.19 -40.73 32.88
N VAL A 314 15.78 -39.54 32.48
CA VAL A 314 16.72 -38.44 32.23
C VAL A 314 17.45 -37.97 33.48
N ILE A 315 16.76 -37.92 34.62
CA ILE A 315 17.37 -37.55 35.91
C ILE A 315 18.40 -38.63 36.31
N LEU A 316 18.09 -39.92 36.18
CA LEU A 316 19.02 -41.01 36.44
C LEU A 316 20.22 -41.00 35.50
N ALA A 317 20.03 -40.68 34.21
CA ALA A 317 21.15 -40.57 33.28
C ALA A 317 22.14 -39.41 33.64
N LEU A 318 21.67 -38.41 34.37
CA LEU A 318 22.47 -37.31 34.83
C LEU A 318 23.01 -37.50 36.26
N GLU A 319 22.79 -38.69 36.89
CA GLU A 319 23.22 -38.98 38.28
C GLU A 319 24.68 -38.70 38.56
N PRO A 320 25.67 -39.03 37.71
CA PRO A 320 27.06 -38.75 37.97
C PRO A 320 27.35 -37.23 38.13
N GLN A 321 26.59 -36.39 37.36
CA GLN A 321 26.82 -34.93 37.31
C GLN A 321 26.26 -34.22 38.57
N TRP A 322 25.05 -34.58 38.99
CA TRP A 322 24.45 -33.94 40.16
C TRP A 322 25.00 -34.50 41.46
N THR A 323 25.45 -35.77 41.49
CA THR A 323 26.15 -36.37 42.64
C THR A 323 27.54 -35.72 42.84
N GLU A 324 28.32 -35.47 41.75
CA GLU A 324 29.59 -34.77 41.83
C GLU A 324 29.47 -33.39 42.49
N LYS A 325 28.34 -32.73 42.33
CA LYS A 325 28.04 -31.43 42.92
C LYS A 325 27.27 -31.50 44.24
N GLU A 326 27.00 -32.70 44.75
CA GLU A 326 26.22 -32.95 45.98
C GLU A 326 24.85 -32.25 45.94
N LEU A 327 24.17 -32.25 44.76
CA LEU A 327 22.87 -31.60 44.62
C LEU A 327 21.78 -32.48 45.20
N GLU A 328 20.75 -31.83 45.80
CA GLU A 328 19.51 -32.49 46.22
C GLU A 328 18.50 -32.40 45.08
N ILE A 329 17.92 -33.58 44.71
CA ILE A 329 16.90 -33.64 43.65
C ILE A 329 15.57 -33.98 44.29
N GLU A 330 14.59 -33.06 44.19
CA GLU A 330 13.23 -33.23 44.69
C GLU A 330 12.29 -33.50 43.50
N LEU A 331 11.46 -34.56 43.61
CA LEU A 331 10.55 -34.99 42.54
C LEU A 331 9.11 -34.99 43.00
N ASP A 332 8.25 -34.23 42.35
CA ASP A 332 6.80 -34.24 42.50
C ASP A 332 6.16 -34.48 41.10
N LEU A 333 6.12 -35.75 40.68
CA LEU A 333 5.73 -36.17 39.34
C LEU A 333 4.43 -36.97 39.42
N GLU A 334 3.34 -36.39 38.90
CA GLU A 334 2.11 -37.13 38.65
C GLU A 334 2.29 -38.10 37.49
N ARG A 335 1.58 -39.26 37.52
CA ARG A 335 1.54 -40.18 36.38
C ARG A 335 0.71 -39.58 35.24
N VAL A 336 1.36 -39.26 34.13
CA VAL A 336 0.72 -38.66 32.97
C VAL A 336 1.19 -39.29 31.69
N ARG A 337 0.24 -39.69 30.85
CA ARG A 337 0.51 -40.15 29.47
C ARG A 337 0.24 -39.03 28.51
N ILE A 338 1.22 -38.77 27.65
CA ILE A 338 1.12 -37.75 26.59
C ILE A 338 1.27 -38.40 25.22
N GLU A 339 0.76 -37.72 24.19
CA GLU A 339 1.03 -37.99 22.78
C GLU A 339 2.04 -36.98 22.25
N GLY A 340 3.23 -37.43 21.84
CA GLY A 340 4.30 -36.57 21.37
C GLY A 340 5.46 -37.36 20.77
N ASP A 341 6.50 -36.65 20.37
CA ASP A 341 7.76 -37.26 19.94
C ASP A 341 8.66 -37.43 21.17
N GLU A 342 8.75 -38.70 21.59
CA GLU A 342 9.46 -39.10 22.80
C GLU A 342 10.95 -38.69 22.77
N GLU A 343 11.63 -38.87 21.60
CA GLU A 343 13.07 -38.58 21.46
C GLU A 343 13.32 -37.05 21.49
N LEU A 344 12.44 -36.24 20.89
CA LEU A 344 12.55 -34.81 20.92
C LEU A 344 12.29 -34.26 22.32
N LEU A 345 11.27 -34.74 23.03
CA LEU A 345 10.95 -34.25 24.37
C LEU A 345 11.99 -34.70 25.39
N GLU A 346 12.58 -35.89 25.27
CA GLU A 346 13.72 -36.30 26.10
C GLU A 346 14.87 -35.32 26.04
N GLN A 347 15.16 -34.77 24.88
CA GLN A 347 16.19 -33.74 24.73
C GLN A 347 15.82 -32.43 25.41
N VAL A 348 14.53 -32.03 25.46
CA VAL A 348 14.11 -30.84 26.22
C VAL A 348 14.48 -31.03 27.70
N TRP A 349 14.13 -32.20 28.27
CA TRP A 349 14.42 -32.50 29.68
C TRP A 349 15.93 -32.56 29.94
N LEU A 350 16.69 -33.21 29.08
CA LEU A 350 18.16 -33.25 29.15
C LEU A 350 18.76 -31.86 29.15
N ASN A 351 18.30 -30.96 28.27
CA ASN A 351 18.81 -29.59 28.19
C ASN A 351 18.46 -28.77 29.44
N LEU A 352 17.22 -28.84 29.93
CA LEU A 352 16.78 -28.11 31.10
C LEU A 352 17.50 -28.60 32.36
N LEU A 353 17.52 -29.92 32.60
CA LEU A 353 18.15 -30.52 33.78
C LEU A 353 19.66 -30.31 33.78
N SER A 354 20.34 -30.53 32.65
CA SER A 354 21.80 -30.26 32.57
C SER A 354 22.14 -28.79 32.79
N ASN A 355 21.29 -27.86 32.36
CA ASN A 355 21.49 -26.44 32.68
C ASN A 355 21.29 -26.18 34.17
N SER A 356 20.23 -26.70 34.80
CA SER A 356 19.99 -26.57 36.22
C SER A 356 21.14 -27.15 37.02
N ILE A 357 21.64 -28.34 36.71
CA ILE A 357 22.82 -28.94 37.35
C ILE A 357 24.05 -28.05 37.18
N LYS A 358 24.26 -27.52 35.99
CA LYS A 358 25.43 -26.71 35.66
C LYS A 358 25.49 -25.39 36.47
N TYR A 359 24.35 -24.72 36.58
CA TYR A 359 24.26 -23.36 37.16
C TYR A 359 23.87 -23.33 38.63
N THR A 360 23.46 -24.45 39.22
CA THR A 360 23.25 -24.58 40.66
C THR A 360 24.61 -24.67 41.39
N HIS A 361 24.68 -24.04 42.53
CA HIS A 361 25.86 -24.12 43.41
C HIS A 361 26.00 -25.52 44.01
N GLN A 362 27.19 -25.85 44.52
CA GLN A 362 27.42 -27.09 45.27
C GLN A 362 26.45 -27.19 46.45
N SER A 363 25.93 -28.38 46.71
CA SER A 363 24.91 -28.65 47.74
C SER A 363 23.60 -27.84 47.61
N GLY A 364 23.27 -27.39 46.38
CA GLY A 364 22.00 -26.76 46.08
C GLY A 364 20.90 -27.76 45.78
N THR A 365 19.69 -27.28 45.51
CA THR A 365 18.50 -28.09 45.27
C THR A 365 17.94 -27.89 43.84
N ILE A 366 17.51 -28.94 43.21
CA ILE A 366 16.75 -28.92 41.94
C ILE A 366 15.42 -29.64 42.20
N GLU A 367 14.32 -28.89 42.03
CA GLU A 367 12.94 -29.39 42.16
C GLU A 367 12.34 -29.60 40.77
N VAL A 368 11.83 -30.80 40.52
CA VAL A 368 11.13 -31.13 39.28
C VAL A 368 9.70 -31.51 39.62
N SER A 369 8.76 -30.70 39.17
CA SER A 369 7.33 -30.91 39.39
C SER A 369 6.58 -31.06 38.09
N MET A 370 5.53 -31.89 38.08
CA MET A 370 4.64 -32.12 36.94
C MET A 370 3.21 -32.14 37.41
N SER A 371 2.36 -31.38 36.78
CA SER A 371 0.91 -31.34 37.06
C SER A 371 0.10 -31.48 35.79
N SER A 372 -0.97 -32.27 35.87
CA SER A 372 -1.91 -32.45 34.77
C SER A 372 -3.10 -31.50 34.93
N MET A 373 -3.45 -30.78 33.86
CA MET A 373 -4.62 -29.89 33.76
C MET A 373 -5.54 -30.37 32.62
N LYS A 374 -6.78 -29.83 32.57
CA LYS A 374 -7.73 -30.17 31.50
C LYS A 374 -7.21 -29.87 30.10
N GLU A 375 -6.33 -28.87 29.98
CA GLU A 375 -5.84 -28.36 28.72
C GLU A 375 -4.47 -28.98 28.30
N GLY A 376 -3.84 -29.73 29.21
CA GLY A 376 -2.51 -30.35 28.96
C GLY A 376 -1.72 -30.61 30.22
N VAL A 377 -0.42 -30.79 30.08
CA VAL A 377 0.51 -31.08 31.16
C VAL A 377 1.53 -29.95 31.30
N THR A 378 1.82 -29.55 32.52
CA THR A 378 2.87 -28.59 32.85
C THR A 378 3.99 -29.29 33.59
N VAL A 379 5.23 -29.11 33.10
CA VAL A 379 6.46 -29.58 33.75
C VAL A 379 7.29 -28.38 34.17
N SER A 380 7.69 -28.32 35.41
CA SER A 380 8.52 -27.24 35.98
C SER A 380 9.84 -27.81 36.50
N VAL A 381 10.95 -27.18 36.11
CA VAL A 381 12.30 -27.45 36.60
C VAL A 381 12.81 -26.18 37.30
N LYS A 382 12.92 -26.25 38.64
CA LYS A 382 13.37 -25.14 39.47
C LYS A 382 14.71 -25.46 40.09
N ASP A 383 15.62 -24.49 40.06
CA ASP A 383 16.95 -24.58 40.63
C ASP A 383 17.20 -23.47 41.63
N THR A 384 18.13 -23.70 42.57
CA THR A 384 18.61 -22.70 43.54
C THR A 384 19.96 -22.10 43.11
N GLY A 385 20.16 -21.94 41.80
CA GLY A 385 21.42 -21.50 41.21
C GLY A 385 21.62 -19.98 41.19
N ILE A 386 22.52 -19.56 40.31
CA ILE A 386 22.91 -18.15 40.13
C ILE A 386 21.78 -17.21 39.69
N GLY A 387 20.73 -17.76 39.11
CA GLY A 387 19.66 -16.96 38.51
C GLY A 387 20.04 -16.22 37.24
N ILE A 388 19.07 -15.56 36.64
CA ILE A 388 19.17 -14.85 35.35
C ILE A 388 18.58 -13.46 35.53
N ASP A 389 19.29 -12.43 35.02
CA ASP A 389 18.80 -11.05 35.02
C ASP A 389 17.52 -10.91 34.18
N GLU A 390 16.61 -10.01 34.58
CA GLU A 390 15.34 -9.78 33.89
C GLU A 390 15.52 -9.35 32.42
N GLU A 391 16.58 -8.61 32.11
CA GLU A 391 16.89 -8.22 30.75
C GLU A 391 17.30 -9.41 29.88
N ASP A 392 18.10 -10.33 30.44
CA ASP A 392 18.60 -11.52 29.76
C ASP A 392 17.50 -12.57 29.53
N GLN A 393 16.50 -12.70 30.41
CA GLN A 393 15.41 -13.67 30.31
C GLN A 393 14.66 -13.60 28.97
N LYS A 394 14.63 -12.43 28.32
CA LYS A 394 14.01 -12.23 27.02
C LYS A 394 14.77 -12.93 25.89
N TYR A 395 16.05 -13.13 26.04
CA TYR A 395 16.97 -13.58 24.98
C TYR A 395 17.53 -15.00 25.19
N ILE A 396 17.39 -15.62 26.38
CA ILE A 396 18.00 -16.93 26.66
C ILE A 396 17.53 -18.06 25.76
N PHE A 397 16.39 -17.90 25.07
CA PHE A 397 15.88 -18.84 24.10
C PHE A 397 16.32 -18.53 22.66
N GLU A 398 17.11 -17.49 22.45
CA GLU A 398 17.71 -17.19 21.15
C GLU A 398 18.97 -18.03 20.93
N SER A 399 19.22 -18.41 19.68
CA SER A 399 20.38 -19.25 19.34
C SER A 399 21.69 -18.53 19.64
N PHE A 400 22.64 -19.22 20.27
CA PHE A 400 23.95 -18.72 20.69
C PHE A 400 23.93 -17.64 21.77
N TYR A 401 22.78 -17.36 22.37
CA TYR A 401 22.74 -16.42 23.49
C TYR A 401 23.31 -17.05 24.76
N THR A 402 24.20 -16.34 25.44
CA THR A 402 24.79 -16.71 26.72
C THR A 402 24.91 -15.47 27.60
N VAL A 403 24.38 -15.55 28.81
CA VAL A 403 24.38 -14.45 29.81
C VAL A 403 25.83 -14.00 30.16
N ASP A 404 26.74 -14.94 30.24
CA ASP A 404 28.13 -14.67 30.65
C ASP A 404 29.12 -15.03 29.53
N LYS A 405 29.58 -14.00 28.81
CA LYS A 405 30.55 -14.13 27.71
C LYS A 405 31.94 -14.60 28.20
N SER A 406 32.26 -14.40 29.48
CA SER A 406 33.55 -14.78 30.06
C SER A 406 33.62 -16.24 30.49
N ARG A 407 32.47 -16.86 30.81
CA ARG A 407 32.31 -18.29 31.19
C ARG A 407 31.91 -19.18 30.02
N SER A 408 31.89 -18.67 28.81
CA SER A 408 31.43 -19.33 27.58
C SER A 408 32.19 -20.62 27.18
N LEU A 409 33.23 -20.99 27.89
CA LEU A 409 33.98 -22.25 27.69
C LEU A 409 33.16 -23.53 27.93
N LYS A 410 31.89 -23.44 28.37
CA LYS A 410 31.10 -24.63 28.74
C LYS A 410 29.72 -24.78 28.08
N SER A 411 29.17 -23.80 27.34
CA SER A 411 27.90 -24.00 26.65
C SER A 411 27.80 -23.17 25.36
N ASN A 412 27.25 -23.77 24.32
CA ASN A 412 27.17 -23.19 22.97
C ASN A 412 25.93 -22.29 22.76
N GLY A 413 25.12 -22.04 23.81
CA GLY A 413 23.89 -21.23 23.71
C GLY A 413 22.81 -21.79 22.77
N LEU A 414 22.88 -23.08 22.40
CA LEU A 414 21.92 -23.71 21.49
C LEU A 414 20.87 -24.56 22.21
N GLY A 415 21.14 -25.05 23.43
CA GLY A 415 20.26 -25.98 24.13
C GLY A 415 18.85 -25.44 24.36
N LEU A 416 18.72 -24.24 24.92
CA LEU A 416 17.42 -23.62 25.18
C LEU A 416 16.68 -23.24 23.90
N ALA A 417 17.39 -22.81 22.85
CA ALA A 417 16.81 -22.54 21.54
C ALA A 417 16.22 -23.81 20.89
N ILE A 418 16.95 -24.94 20.98
CA ILE A 418 16.47 -26.25 20.53
C ILE A 418 15.25 -26.67 21.36
N SER A 419 15.31 -26.54 22.70
CA SER A 419 14.17 -26.86 23.57
C SER A 419 12.92 -26.08 23.20
N LYS A 420 13.03 -24.76 22.97
CA LYS A 420 11.90 -23.92 22.54
C LYS A 420 11.32 -24.38 21.21
N LYS A 421 12.17 -24.73 20.23
CA LYS A 421 11.71 -25.24 18.94
C LYS A 421 10.95 -26.56 19.08
N ILE A 422 11.48 -27.50 19.85
CA ILE A 422 10.84 -28.79 20.10
C ILE A 422 9.48 -28.60 20.78
N VAL A 423 9.43 -27.76 21.82
CA VAL A 423 8.17 -27.46 22.53
C VAL A 423 7.15 -26.82 21.58
N ASN A 424 7.59 -25.89 20.73
CA ASN A 424 6.71 -25.27 19.71
C ASN A 424 6.19 -26.27 18.68
N LEU A 425 7.02 -27.26 18.25
CA LEU A 425 6.58 -28.35 17.37
C LEU A 425 5.49 -29.23 18.02
N HIS A 426 5.48 -29.30 19.35
CA HIS A 426 4.43 -29.94 20.12
C HIS A 426 3.25 -29.02 20.43
N GLU A 427 3.20 -27.83 19.81
CA GLU A 427 2.16 -26.79 20.05
C GLU A 427 2.13 -26.30 21.52
N GLY A 428 3.22 -26.55 22.26
CA GLY A 428 3.41 -26.15 23.64
C GLY A 428 4.05 -24.77 23.80
N SER A 429 4.33 -24.40 25.05
CA SER A 429 5.06 -23.19 25.39
C SER A 429 6.12 -23.45 26.45
N ILE A 430 7.22 -22.69 26.41
CA ILE A 430 8.29 -22.70 27.41
C ILE A 430 8.49 -21.28 27.92
N SER A 431 8.61 -21.14 29.24
CA SER A 431 8.83 -19.88 29.92
C SER A 431 9.90 -20.03 31.02
N VAL A 432 10.40 -18.88 31.50
CA VAL A 432 11.36 -18.83 32.59
C VAL A 432 10.94 -17.73 33.57
N GLU A 433 11.05 -18.02 34.85
CA GLU A 433 11.01 -17.04 35.95
C GLU A 433 12.30 -17.18 36.76
N SER A 434 13.05 -16.08 36.91
CA SER A 434 14.33 -16.14 37.57
C SER A 434 14.65 -14.85 38.29
N ARG A 435 15.49 -14.94 39.34
CA ARG A 435 16.06 -13.80 40.04
C ARG A 435 17.50 -14.10 40.37
N ILE A 436 18.38 -13.13 40.18
CA ILE A 436 19.83 -13.23 40.51
C ILE A 436 20.02 -13.74 41.95
N ASN A 437 20.84 -14.76 42.09
CA ASN A 437 21.17 -15.45 43.37
C ASN A 437 19.96 -16.12 44.08
N LYS A 438 18.83 -16.30 43.39
CA LYS A 438 17.67 -17.02 43.92
C LYS A 438 17.30 -18.25 43.07
N GLY A 439 18.02 -18.45 41.97
CA GLY A 439 17.77 -19.55 41.06
C GLY A 439 16.78 -19.21 39.93
N SER A 440 16.44 -20.23 39.16
CA SER A 440 15.54 -20.12 37.98
C SER A 440 14.49 -21.22 38.01
N THR A 441 13.33 -20.92 37.44
CA THR A 441 12.25 -21.89 37.21
C THR A 441 11.91 -21.89 35.74
N PHE A 442 12.18 -23.01 35.06
CA PHE A 442 11.77 -23.24 33.68
C PHE A 442 10.48 -24.02 33.67
N THR A 443 9.47 -23.51 32.98
CA THR A 443 8.16 -24.14 32.89
C THR A 443 7.83 -24.47 31.44
N VAL A 444 7.52 -25.74 31.17
CA VAL A 444 7.10 -26.26 29.87
C VAL A 444 5.64 -26.67 29.95
N PHE A 445 4.81 -26.14 29.10
CA PHE A 445 3.44 -26.58 28.91
C PHE A 445 3.30 -27.34 27.60
N LEU A 446 2.66 -28.53 27.65
CA LEU A 446 2.34 -29.38 26.49
C LEU A 446 0.83 -29.58 26.44
N PRO A 447 0.14 -29.18 25.35
CA PRO A 447 -1.31 -29.30 25.25
C PRO A 447 -1.75 -30.75 25.05
N ASP A 448 -2.91 -31.13 25.60
CA ASP A 448 -3.56 -32.43 25.30
C ASP A 448 -4.36 -32.29 24.00
N LYS A 449 -3.89 -32.99 22.95
CA LYS A 449 -4.57 -32.98 21.62
C LYS A 449 -5.98 -33.54 21.63
N LYS A 450 -6.37 -34.32 22.66
CA LYS A 450 -7.72 -34.87 22.77
C LYS A 450 -8.78 -33.85 23.15
N SER A 451 -8.42 -32.71 23.74
CA SER A 451 -9.38 -31.68 24.17
C SER A 451 -9.77 -30.68 23.08
N GLN A 452 -9.08 -30.68 21.93
CA GLN A 452 -9.34 -29.74 20.83
C GLN A 452 -10.27 -30.28 19.72
N SER A 453 -10.74 -31.51 19.83
CA SER A 453 -11.63 -32.16 18.85
C SER A 453 -13.08 -32.28 19.29
N THR A 454 -13.54 -31.41 20.21
CA THR A 454 -14.96 -31.35 20.64
C THR A 454 -15.62 -30.04 20.29
#